data_52cb6d45f6184241abf869e73b84f550
#
_entry.id   52cb6d45f6184241abf869e73b84f550
#
_cell.length_a   1.000
_cell.length_b   1.000
_cell.length_c   1.000
_cell.angle_alpha   90.00
_cell.angle_beta   90.00
_cell.angle_gamma   90.00
#
_symmetry.space_group_name_H-M   'P 1'
#
loop_
_entity.id
_entity.type
_entity.pdbx_description
1 polymer ?
#
loop_
_entity_poly.entity_id
_entity_poly.type
_entity_poly.pdbx_seq_one_letter_code
_entity_poly.pdbx_strand_id
1 'polypeptide(L)'
;MTAEAQARVQAHLAKVAPDDTLSDEQRASYRDRIKALLRQRDAVLVAHYYTDPEIQSLAEETGGCVSDSLEMARFGKDHPASTLIVAGVKFMGETAKILSPEKRVFMPTLEATCSLDIGCPEDEFSDFCDQHPDRTVVVYANTSAAVKARADWVVTSSIAVELIEHLDRNGEKILWAPDKHLGGYVRDKSGADVLCWDGACIVHEEFKAKGLHDLKAAYPDAAILVHPESPASVVAMADVVGSTSQLSKAACEMDNQAFIVATDKGIFYKMQQLAPGKTFLEAPTAGSGATCRSCAHCPWMAMNGLQNMLAVLEDENGMGQEIFVDEDLAEKAMVPLNRMLDFGQSLKA
;
A
#
# COMPACT_ATOMS: atom_id res chain seq x y z
N MET A 1 -7.24 2.30 17.10
CA MET A 1 -7.93 1.02 16.66
C MET A 1 -8.64 0.42 17.86
N THR A 2 -9.91 0.04 17.70
CA THR A 2 -10.70 -0.59 18.78
C THR A 2 -10.11 -1.95 19.16
N ALA A 3 -10.44 -2.44 20.39
CA ALA A 3 -9.97 -3.76 20.85
C ALA A 3 -10.47 -4.91 19.95
N GLU A 4 -11.68 -4.77 19.39
CA GLU A 4 -12.27 -5.74 18.48
C GLU A 4 -11.54 -5.76 17.13
N ALA A 5 -11.23 -4.60 16.57
CA ALA A 5 -10.43 -4.49 15.35
C ALA A 5 -9.00 -5.06 15.55
N GLN A 6 -8.39 -4.82 16.72
CA GLN A 6 -7.11 -5.43 17.08
C GLN A 6 -7.18 -6.96 17.12
N ALA A 7 -8.25 -7.51 17.70
CA ALA A 7 -8.44 -8.97 17.77
C ALA A 7 -8.59 -9.57 16.36
N ARG A 8 -9.34 -8.93 15.46
CA ARG A 8 -9.45 -9.35 14.05
C ARG A 8 -8.08 -9.34 13.35
N VAL A 9 -7.32 -8.28 13.51
CA VAL A 9 -5.96 -8.18 12.94
C VAL A 9 -5.06 -9.30 13.46
N GLN A 10 -5.07 -9.57 14.78
CA GLN A 10 -4.27 -10.65 15.36
C GLN A 10 -4.68 -12.03 14.83
N ALA A 11 -5.98 -12.28 14.62
CA ALA A 11 -6.47 -13.54 14.03
C ALA A 11 -5.97 -13.75 12.59
N HIS A 12 -5.82 -12.69 11.79
CA HIS A 12 -5.24 -12.76 10.45
C HIS A 12 -3.72 -12.93 10.49
N LEU A 13 -3.03 -12.25 11.40
CA LEU A 13 -1.59 -12.40 11.59
C LEU A 13 -1.18 -13.83 11.98
N ALA A 14 -2.03 -14.52 12.75
CA ALA A 14 -1.78 -15.91 13.13
C ALA A 14 -1.78 -16.87 11.93
N LYS A 15 -2.32 -16.46 10.79
CA LYS A 15 -2.31 -17.25 9.53
C LYS A 15 -1.09 -17.00 8.66
N VAL A 16 -0.30 -15.97 8.96
CA VAL A 16 0.91 -15.67 8.20
C VAL A 16 1.93 -16.76 8.46
N ALA A 17 2.24 -17.54 7.44
CA ALA A 17 3.29 -18.56 7.52
C ALA A 17 4.67 -17.90 7.37
N PRO A 18 5.69 -18.35 8.11
CA PRO A 18 7.06 -17.91 7.84
C PRO A 18 7.47 -18.36 6.43
N ASP A 19 8.24 -17.52 5.74
CA ASP A 19 8.82 -17.88 4.44
C ASP A 19 9.73 -19.12 4.59
N ASP A 20 9.54 -20.10 3.70
CA ASP A 20 10.47 -21.20 3.57
C ASP A 20 11.81 -20.70 3.02
N THR A 21 12.89 -21.05 3.67
CA THR A 21 14.24 -20.66 3.23
C THR A 21 14.62 -21.41 1.95
N LEU A 22 14.51 -20.72 0.81
CA LEU A 22 14.98 -21.24 -0.48
C LEU A 22 16.50 -21.18 -0.56
N SER A 23 17.15 -22.22 -1.14
CA SER A 23 18.55 -22.12 -1.54
C SER A 23 18.72 -21.18 -2.75
N ASP A 24 19.95 -20.70 -2.99
CA ASP A 24 20.24 -19.85 -4.14
C ASP A 24 19.91 -20.54 -5.48
N GLU A 25 20.14 -21.86 -5.56
CA GLU A 25 19.78 -22.65 -6.75
C GLU A 25 18.25 -22.71 -6.96
N GLN A 26 17.48 -22.90 -5.88
CA GLN A 26 16.03 -22.88 -5.94
C GLN A 26 15.51 -21.51 -6.35
N ARG A 27 16.05 -20.42 -5.78
CA ARG A 27 15.70 -19.04 -6.15
C ARG A 27 15.92 -18.79 -7.65
N ALA A 28 17.10 -19.14 -8.16
CA ALA A 28 17.42 -18.98 -9.58
C ALA A 28 16.45 -19.80 -10.47
N SER A 29 16.22 -21.06 -10.12
CA SER A 29 15.30 -21.94 -10.85
C SER A 29 13.86 -21.41 -10.86
N TYR A 30 13.35 -20.93 -9.72
CA TYR A 30 12.00 -20.36 -9.61
C TYR A 30 11.87 -19.08 -10.43
N ARG A 31 12.85 -18.19 -10.37
CA ARG A 31 12.86 -16.95 -11.17
C ARG A 31 12.79 -17.24 -12.68
N ASP A 32 13.60 -18.17 -13.17
CA ASP A 32 13.61 -18.54 -14.59
C ASP A 32 12.27 -19.18 -15.00
N ARG A 33 11.71 -20.04 -14.16
CA ARG A 33 10.41 -20.66 -14.40
C ARG A 33 9.28 -19.63 -14.41
N ILE A 34 9.25 -18.69 -13.45
CA ILE A 34 8.26 -17.60 -13.39
C ILE A 34 8.34 -16.73 -14.64
N LYS A 35 9.55 -16.34 -15.09
CA LYS A 35 9.73 -15.56 -16.32
C LYS A 35 9.19 -16.28 -17.56
N ALA A 36 9.38 -17.60 -17.63
CA ALA A 36 8.85 -18.40 -18.73
C ALA A 36 7.31 -18.46 -18.70
N LEU A 37 6.73 -18.70 -17.52
CA LEU A 37 5.28 -18.77 -17.34
C LEU A 37 4.57 -17.46 -17.57
N LEU A 38 5.12 -16.31 -17.13
CA LEU A 38 4.56 -14.99 -17.42
C LEU A 38 4.41 -14.77 -18.93
N ARG A 39 5.46 -15.10 -19.72
CA ARG A 39 5.39 -15.02 -21.19
C ARG A 39 4.38 -15.98 -21.79
N GLN A 40 4.36 -17.24 -21.31
CA GLN A 40 3.46 -18.29 -21.82
C GLN A 40 1.98 -17.95 -21.60
N ARG A 41 1.67 -17.25 -20.50
CA ARG A 41 0.30 -16.95 -20.08
C ARG A 41 -0.18 -15.55 -20.49
N ASP A 42 0.58 -14.81 -21.28
CA ASP A 42 0.30 -13.40 -21.58
C ASP A 42 0.02 -12.62 -20.28
N ALA A 43 0.89 -12.82 -19.29
CA ALA A 43 0.76 -12.23 -17.97
C ALA A 43 1.84 -11.21 -17.69
N VAL A 44 1.48 -10.15 -16.94
CA VAL A 44 2.39 -9.14 -16.44
C VAL A 44 2.39 -9.09 -14.92
N LEU A 45 3.56 -8.97 -14.31
CA LEU A 45 3.74 -8.85 -12.86
C LEU A 45 3.71 -7.37 -12.47
N VAL A 46 2.78 -7.03 -11.56
CA VAL A 46 2.63 -5.70 -10.98
C VAL A 46 2.93 -5.80 -9.49
N ALA A 47 4.03 -5.22 -9.03
CA ALA A 47 4.52 -5.34 -7.67
C ALA A 47 4.47 -4.02 -6.91
N HIS A 48 4.09 -4.08 -5.64
CA HIS A 48 4.17 -2.93 -4.74
C HIS A 48 5.59 -2.75 -4.20
N TYR A 49 5.98 -1.51 -3.91
CA TYR A 49 7.29 -1.16 -3.30
C TYR A 49 7.60 -1.89 -1.99
N TYR A 50 6.61 -2.43 -1.29
CA TYR A 50 6.79 -3.14 -0.02
C TYR A 50 6.95 -4.65 -0.16
N THR A 51 6.94 -5.18 -1.39
CA THR A 51 7.28 -6.59 -1.63
C THR A 51 8.80 -6.80 -1.51
N ASP A 52 9.20 -8.07 -1.41
CA ASP A 52 10.62 -8.44 -1.36
C ASP A 52 11.37 -7.88 -2.59
N PRO A 53 12.63 -7.43 -2.43
CA PRO A 53 13.48 -6.96 -3.53
C PRO A 53 13.53 -7.92 -4.73
N GLU A 54 13.46 -9.22 -4.47
CA GLU A 54 13.51 -10.25 -5.51
C GLU A 54 12.24 -10.23 -6.39
N ILE A 55 11.07 -9.97 -5.79
CA ILE A 55 9.81 -9.81 -6.53
C ILE A 55 9.80 -8.50 -7.31
N GLN A 56 10.31 -7.43 -6.71
CA GLN A 56 10.44 -6.13 -7.40
C GLN A 56 11.35 -6.25 -8.63
N SER A 57 12.54 -6.83 -8.47
CA SER A 57 13.48 -7.09 -9.56
C SER A 57 12.84 -7.95 -10.66
N LEU A 58 12.09 -8.99 -10.28
CA LEU A 58 11.42 -9.87 -11.22
C LEU A 58 10.35 -9.13 -12.04
N ALA A 59 9.59 -8.23 -11.42
CA ALA A 59 8.62 -7.40 -12.12
C ALA A 59 9.31 -6.51 -13.17
N GLU A 60 10.38 -5.83 -12.81
CA GLU A 60 11.15 -4.98 -13.74
C GLU A 60 11.77 -5.77 -14.89
N GLU A 61 12.38 -6.93 -14.59
CA GLU A 61 13.02 -7.80 -15.61
C GLU A 61 12.03 -8.40 -16.62
N THR A 62 10.74 -8.47 -16.26
CA THR A 62 9.69 -9.07 -17.10
C THR A 62 8.79 -8.04 -17.79
N GLY A 63 9.14 -6.75 -17.71
CA GLY A 63 8.37 -5.67 -18.33
C GLY A 63 7.14 -5.25 -17.53
N GLY A 64 7.10 -5.64 -16.26
CA GLY A 64 6.06 -5.24 -15.32
C GLY A 64 6.36 -3.90 -14.64
N CYS A 65 5.67 -3.65 -13.52
CA CYS A 65 5.72 -2.39 -12.78
C CYS A 65 6.06 -2.63 -11.32
N VAL A 66 6.90 -1.75 -10.76
CA VAL A 66 7.12 -1.62 -9.31
C VAL A 66 6.73 -0.22 -8.90
N SER A 67 5.65 -0.07 -8.11
CA SER A 67 5.10 1.24 -7.81
C SER A 67 4.25 1.30 -6.54
N ASP A 68 3.67 2.47 -6.26
CA ASP A 68 2.59 2.64 -5.29
C ASP A 68 1.23 2.17 -5.86
N SER A 69 0.21 2.11 -4.98
CA SER A 69 -1.11 1.59 -5.35
C SER A 69 -1.77 2.35 -6.51
N LEU A 70 -1.54 3.67 -6.65
CA LEU A 70 -2.14 4.49 -7.70
C LEU A 70 -1.56 4.14 -9.08
N GLU A 71 -0.24 4.09 -9.18
CA GLU A 71 0.43 3.77 -10.44
C GLU A 71 0.28 2.28 -10.79
N MET A 72 0.24 1.38 -9.79
CA MET A 72 -0.08 -0.04 -10.01
C MET A 72 -1.45 -0.19 -10.68
N ALA A 73 -2.46 0.52 -10.16
CA ALA A 73 -3.82 0.50 -10.72
C ALA A 73 -3.85 1.02 -12.16
N ARG A 74 -3.18 2.15 -12.42
CA ARG A 74 -3.07 2.73 -13.76
C ARG A 74 -2.34 1.81 -14.73
N PHE A 75 -1.16 1.33 -14.35
CA PHE A 75 -0.36 0.42 -15.17
C PHE A 75 -1.14 -0.85 -15.53
N GLY A 76 -1.81 -1.48 -14.55
CA GLY A 76 -2.61 -2.67 -14.78
C GLY A 76 -3.76 -2.43 -15.77
N LYS A 77 -4.41 -1.26 -15.69
CA LYS A 77 -5.47 -0.86 -16.62
C LYS A 77 -4.94 -0.66 -18.05
N ASP A 78 -3.82 0.03 -18.19
CA ASP A 78 -3.30 0.45 -19.49
C ASP A 78 -2.45 -0.63 -20.19
N HIS A 79 -1.92 -1.61 -19.45
CA HIS A 79 -1.06 -2.66 -20.01
C HIS A 79 -1.83 -3.63 -20.90
N PRO A 80 -1.31 -4.04 -22.08
CA PRO A 80 -2.03 -4.88 -23.04
C PRO A 80 -2.22 -6.35 -22.63
N ALA A 81 -1.45 -6.87 -21.65
CA ALA A 81 -1.57 -8.27 -21.21
C ALA A 81 -3.00 -8.59 -20.74
N SER A 82 -3.45 -9.78 -21.08
CA SER A 82 -4.78 -10.30 -20.67
C SER A 82 -4.84 -10.74 -19.20
N THR A 83 -3.67 -10.94 -18.58
CA THR A 83 -3.55 -11.43 -17.21
C THR A 83 -2.63 -10.54 -16.38
N LEU A 84 -3.10 -10.17 -15.19
CA LEU A 84 -2.32 -9.42 -14.20
C LEU A 84 -1.98 -10.34 -13.02
N ILE A 85 -0.71 -10.38 -12.63
CA ILE A 85 -0.27 -10.96 -11.37
C ILE A 85 0.05 -9.79 -10.44
N VAL A 86 -0.76 -9.60 -9.41
CA VAL A 86 -0.62 -8.47 -8.47
C VAL A 86 0.09 -8.96 -7.22
N ALA A 87 1.38 -8.63 -7.10
CA ALA A 87 2.17 -8.85 -5.90
C ALA A 87 1.98 -7.66 -4.94
N GLY A 88 1.10 -7.86 -3.97
CA GLY A 88 0.67 -6.87 -3.02
C GLY A 88 -0.31 -7.46 -2.01
N VAL A 89 -1.29 -6.68 -1.58
CA VAL A 89 -2.35 -7.11 -0.68
C VAL A 89 -3.72 -7.06 -1.35
N LYS A 90 -4.70 -7.79 -0.81
CA LYS A 90 -5.97 -8.14 -1.45
C LYS A 90 -6.69 -6.95 -2.09
N PHE A 91 -6.81 -5.82 -1.40
CA PHE A 91 -7.48 -4.63 -1.95
C PHE A 91 -6.83 -4.09 -3.25
N MET A 92 -5.52 -4.35 -3.47
CA MET A 92 -4.83 -3.97 -4.71
C MET A 92 -5.26 -4.88 -5.87
N GLY A 93 -5.40 -6.18 -5.62
CA GLY A 93 -5.96 -7.13 -6.58
C GLY A 93 -7.42 -6.81 -6.93
N GLU A 94 -8.25 -6.50 -5.92
CA GLU A 94 -9.64 -6.06 -6.13
C GLU A 94 -9.71 -4.78 -6.96
N THR A 95 -8.88 -3.78 -6.65
CA THR A 95 -8.79 -2.53 -7.42
C THR A 95 -8.38 -2.79 -8.88
N ALA A 96 -7.38 -3.66 -9.10
CA ALA A 96 -6.97 -4.04 -10.45
C ALA A 96 -8.10 -4.75 -11.22
N LYS A 97 -8.86 -5.64 -10.57
CA LYS A 97 -9.99 -6.34 -11.17
C LYS A 97 -11.15 -5.39 -11.50
N ILE A 98 -11.49 -4.47 -10.61
CA ILE A 98 -12.54 -3.47 -10.82
C ILE A 98 -12.18 -2.59 -12.03
N LEU A 99 -10.95 -2.10 -12.12
CA LEU A 99 -10.50 -1.21 -13.21
C LEU A 99 -10.24 -1.92 -14.53
N SER A 100 -10.12 -3.25 -14.52
CA SER A 100 -9.87 -4.09 -15.71
C SER A 100 -10.72 -5.35 -15.67
N PRO A 101 -12.07 -5.22 -15.76
CA PRO A 101 -12.98 -6.34 -15.59
C PRO A 101 -12.79 -7.44 -16.64
N GLU A 102 -12.28 -7.10 -17.82
CA GLU A 102 -11.98 -8.02 -18.92
C GLU A 102 -10.72 -8.87 -18.66
N LYS A 103 -9.83 -8.44 -17.77
CA LYS A 103 -8.58 -9.15 -17.47
C LYS A 103 -8.76 -10.18 -16.37
N ARG A 104 -7.98 -11.24 -16.43
CA ARG A 104 -7.80 -12.12 -15.28
C ARG A 104 -6.81 -11.49 -14.31
N VAL A 105 -7.15 -11.46 -13.03
CA VAL A 105 -6.30 -10.89 -11.98
C VAL A 105 -6.02 -11.94 -10.94
N PHE A 106 -4.76 -12.21 -10.72
CA PHE A 106 -4.28 -13.17 -9.74
C PHE A 106 -3.39 -12.51 -8.70
N MET A 107 -3.33 -13.10 -7.54
CA MET A 107 -2.35 -12.74 -6.50
C MET A 107 -1.52 -13.97 -6.13
N PRO A 108 -0.26 -13.80 -5.68
CA PRO A 108 0.53 -14.91 -5.15
C PRO A 108 -0.19 -15.67 -4.04
N THR A 109 -0.96 -14.95 -3.20
CA THR A 109 -1.87 -15.51 -2.21
C THR A 109 -3.00 -14.54 -1.88
N LEU A 110 -4.24 -15.03 -1.77
CA LEU A 110 -5.40 -14.24 -1.33
C LEU A 110 -5.42 -14.00 0.19
N GLU A 111 -4.56 -14.67 0.96
CA GLU A 111 -4.39 -14.44 2.39
C GLU A 111 -3.58 -13.15 2.69
N ALA A 112 -2.89 -12.59 1.69
CA ALA A 112 -2.21 -11.31 1.81
C ALA A 112 -3.23 -10.18 1.90
N THR A 113 -3.43 -9.64 3.10
CA THR A 113 -4.42 -8.60 3.43
C THR A 113 -3.76 -7.35 4.02
N CYS A 114 -4.54 -6.44 4.60
CA CYS A 114 -4.07 -5.20 5.21
C CYS A 114 -4.80 -4.93 6.54
N SER A 115 -4.07 -4.49 7.56
CA SER A 115 -4.68 -4.15 8.85
C SER A 115 -5.69 -3.01 8.75
N LEU A 116 -5.54 -2.12 7.80
CA LEU A 116 -6.49 -1.03 7.54
C LEU A 116 -7.80 -1.58 6.97
N ASP A 117 -7.72 -2.53 6.04
CA ASP A 117 -8.88 -3.22 5.47
C ASP A 117 -9.60 -4.06 6.53
N ILE A 118 -8.87 -4.91 7.27
CA ILE A 118 -9.41 -5.73 8.37
C ILE A 118 -10.07 -4.86 9.45
N GLY A 119 -9.48 -3.68 9.73
CA GLY A 119 -9.94 -2.73 10.74
C GLY A 119 -11.11 -1.84 10.30
N CYS A 120 -11.58 -1.97 9.05
CA CYS A 120 -12.67 -1.18 8.48
C CYS A 120 -13.67 -2.10 7.75
N PRO A 121 -14.38 -2.99 8.47
CA PRO A 121 -15.36 -3.89 7.86
C PRO A 121 -16.55 -3.11 7.29
N GLU A 122 -17.12 -3.63 6.21
CA GLU A 122 -18.17 -2.99 5.41
C GLU A 122 -19.38 -2.57 6.26
N ASP A 123 -19.89 -3.47 7.09
CA ASP A 123 -21.11 -3.22 7.88
C ASP A 123 -20.88 -2.08 8.88
N GLU A 124 -19.79 -2.15 9.66
CA GLU A 124 -19.44 -1.12 10.64
C GLU A 124 -19.15 0.24 9.96
N PHE A 125 -18.51 0.20 8.78
CA PHE A 125 -18.23 1.41 8.00
C PHE A 125 -19.51 2.02 7.41
N SER A 126 -20.43 1.21 6.90
CA SER A 126 -21.72 1.68 6.39
C SER A 126 -22.54 2.34 7.49
N ASP A 127 -22.62 1.73 8.68
CA ASP A 127 -23.27 2.31 9.85
C ASP A 127 -22.64 3.66 10.25
N PHE A 128 -21.32 3.75 10.17
CA PHE A 128 -20.61 5.00 10.46
C PHE A 128 -20.93 6.10 9.44
N CYS A 129 -21.01 5.77 8.16
CA CYS A 129 -21.42 6.71 7.12
C CYS A 129 -22.87 7.18 7.33
N ASP A 130 -23.78 6.27 7.67
CA ASP A 130 -25.21 6.58 7.85
C ASP A 130 -25.47 7.47 9.08
N GLN A 131 -24.58 7.44 10.08
CA GLN A 131 -24.60 8.37 11.22
C GLN A 131 -24.12 9.78 10.85
N HIS A 132 -23.47 9.97 9.70
CA HIS A 132 -22.89 11.23 9.25
C HIS A 132 -23.27 11.59 7.80
N PRO A 133 -24.59 11.67 7.48
CA PRO A 133 -25.07 11.83 6.11
C PRO A 133 -24.75 13.20 5.50
N ASP A 134 -24.27 14.17 6.31
CA ASP A 134 -23.87 15.51 5.88
C ASP A 134 -22.39 15.59 5.45
N ARG A 135 -21.69 14.45 5.35
CA ARG A 135 -20.26 14.39 5.03
C ARG A 135 -20.00 13.65 3.72
N THR A 136 -19.09 14.17 2.94
CA THR A 136 -18.54 13.48 1.76
C THR A 136 -17.61 12.37 2.22
N VAL A 137 -17.87 11.16 1.75
CA VAL A 137 -17.14 9.95 2.15
C VAL A 137 -15.89 9.78 1.29
N VAL A 138 -14.74 9.97 1.89
CA VAL A 138 -13.42 9.78 1.26
C VAL A 138 -12.72 8.58 1.88
N VAL A 139 -12.40 7.57 1.08
CA VAL A 139 -11.69 6.40 1.56
C VAL A 139 -10.29 6.29 0.96
N TYR A 140 -9.32 6.05 1.80
CA TYR A 140 -8.00 5.67 1.37
C TYR A 140 -8.04 4.29 0.70
N ALA A 141 -7.28 4.09 -0.36
CA ALA A 141 -7.31 2.91 -1.22
C ALA A 141 -7.14 1.56 -0.46
N ASN A 142 -6.59 1.61 0.77
CA ASN A 142 -6.33 0.45 1.62
C ASN A 142 -7.60 -0.08 2.31
N THR A 143 -8.64 -0.32 1.53
CA THR A 143 -9.97 -0.80 1.94
C THR A 143 -10.49 -1.82 0.93
N SER A 144 -11.48 -2.63 1.33
CA SER A 144 -12.14 -3.59 0.45
C SER A 144 -12.91 -2.92 -0.71
N ALA A 145 -13.27 -3.71 -1.72
CA ALA A 145 -14.17 -3.28 -2.78
C ALA A 145 -15.50 -2.78 -2.24
N ALA A 146 -16.03 -3.41 -1.18
CA ALA A 146 -17.30 -3.04 -0.54
C ALA A 146 -17.24 -1.65 0.10
N VAL A 147 -16.19 -1.36 0.84
CA VAL A 147 -15.96 -0.03 1.43
C VAL A 147 -15.79 1.04 0.34
N LYS A 148 -15.08 0.72 -0.75
CA LYS A 148 -14.94 1.62 -1.90
C LYS A 148 -16.28 1.91 -2.58
N ALA A 149 -17.16 0.90 -2.70
CA ALA A 149 -18.48 1.07 -3.30
C ALA A 149 -19.41 2.00 -2.50
N ARG A 150 -19.15 2.17 -1.19
CA ARG A 150 -19.88 3.10 -0.31
C ARG A 150 -19.33 4.52 -0.34
N ALA A 151 -18.14 4.72 -0.93
CA ALA A 151 -17.44 6.00 -0.91
C ALA A 151 -17.84 6.91 -2.07
N ASP A 152 -17.72 8.23 -1.85
CA ASP A 152 -17.80 9.24 -2.90
C ASP A 152 -16.46 9.38 -3.65
N TRP A 153 -15.37 9.22 -2.92
CA TRP A 153 -14.00 9.32 -3.43
C TRP A 153 -13.12 8.21 -2.87
N VAL A 154 -12.28 7.65 -3.73
CA VAL A 154 -11.09 6.89 -3.31
C VAL A 154 -9.87 7.80 -3.46
N VAL A 155 -8.89 7.64 -2.58
CA VAL A 155 -7.65 8.42 -2.60
C VAL A 155 -6.45 7.56 -2.23
N THR A 156 -5.28 7.93 -2.72
CA THR A 156 -4.00 7.41 -2.23
C THR A 156 -3.23 8.49 -1.47
N SER A 157 -2.24 8.12 -0.68
CA SER A 157 -1.40 9.08 0.07
C SER A 157 -0.71 10.12 -0.83
N SER A 158 -0.52 9.81 -2.12
CA SER A 158 0.15 10.71 -3.06
C SER A 158 -0.69 11.93 -3.49
N ILE A 159 -2.02 11.88 -3.32
CA ILE A 159 -2.95 12.94 -3.75
C ILE A 159 -3.93 13.32 -2.64
N ALA A 160 -3.75 12.79 -1.43
CA ALA A 160 -4.72 12.94 -0.34
C ALA A 160 -4.89 14.40 0.11
N VAL A 161 -3.79 15.12 0.29
CA VAL A 161 -3.84 16.51 0.75
C VAL A 161 -4.54 17.39 -0.30
N GLU A 162 -4.13 17.28 -1.55
CA GLU A 162 -4.67 18.06 -2.68
C GLU A 162 -6.16 17.79 -2.89
N LEU A 163 -6.60 16.51 -2.74
CA LEU A 163 -8.02 16.18 -2.85
C LEU A 163 -8.83 16.82 -1.72
N ILE A 164 -8.38 16.69 -0.48
CA ILE A 164 -9.13 17.26 0.65
C ILE A 164 -9.16 18.79 0.59
N GLU A 165 -8.08 19.44 0.21
CA GLU A 165 -8.09 20.88 -0.05
C GLU A 165 -9.06 21.28 -1.17
N HIS A 166 -9.21 20.43 -2.21
CA HIS A 166 -10.18 20.66 -3.28
C HIS A 166 -11.62 20.56 -2.76
N LEU A 167 -11.94 19.55 -1.97
CA LEU A 167 -13.26 19.35 -1.39
C LEU A 167 -13.61 20.43 -0.36
N ASP A 168 -12.65 20.84 0.49
CA ASP A 168 -12.82 21.91 1.46
C ASP A 168 -13.14 23.27 0.80
N ARG A 169 -12.43 23.59 -0.31
CA ARG A 169 -12.75 24.79 -1.11
C ARG A 169 -14.17 24.80 -1.67
N ASN A 170 -14.76 23.61 -1.86
CA ASN A 170 -16.17 23.45 -2.27
C ASN A 170 -17.14 23.51 -1.09
N GLY A 171 -16.64 23.66 0.15
CA GLY A 171 -17.43 23.72 1.38
C GLY A 171 -17.89 22.34 1.88
N GLU A 172 -17.25 21.27 1.45
CA GLU A 172 -17.58 19.90 1.85
C GLU A 172 -16.98 19.55 3.21
N LYS A 173 -17.75 18.88 4.05
CA LYS A 173 -17.26 18.22 5.27
C LYS A 173 -16.90 16.79 4.95
N ILE A 174 -15.81 16.29 5.47
CA ILE A 174 -15.23 15.02 5.07
C ILE A 174 -15.43 13.94 6.15
N LEU A 175 -15.83 12.74 5.72
CA LEU A 175 -15.68 11.52 6.49
C LEU A 175 -14.52 10.73 5.87
N TRP A 176 -13.48 10.50 6.65
CA TRP A 176 -12.24 9.85 6.23
C TRP A 176 -12.08 8.45 6.83
N ALA A 177 -11.76 7.46 6.01
CA ALA A 177 -11.42 6.10 6.43
C ALA A 177 -10.30 5.52 5.54
N PRO A 178 -9.61 4.45 5.96
CA PRO A 178 -9.66 3.78 7.26
C PRO A 178 -8.56 4.23 8.24
N ASP A 179 -7.55 5.02 7.80
CA ASP A 179 -6.36 5.36 8.58
C ASP A 179 -6.50 6.72 9.27
N LYS A 180 -6.48 6.70 10.61
CA LYS A 180 -6.60 7.92 11.43
C LYS A 180 -5.37 8.82 11.37
N HIS A 181 -4.18 8.24 11.14
CA HIS A 181 -2.93 9.01 11.12
C HIS A 181 -2.84 9.81 9.83
N LEU A 182 -3.04 9.15 8.68
CA LEU A 182 -3.12 9.84 7.38
C LEU A 182 -4.28 10.85 7.38
N GLY A 183 -5.46 10.47 7.88
CA GLY A 183 -6.60 11.40 7.98
C GLY A 183 -6.31 12.60 8.88
N GLY A 184 -5.65 12.39 10.02
CA GLY A 184 -5.19 13.46 10.91
C GLY A 184 -4.16 14.37 10.24
N TYR A 185 -3.18 13.79 9.55
CA TYR A 185 -2.19 14.54 8.78
C TYR A 185 -2.84 15.42 7.70
N VAL A 186 -3.77 14.86 6.93
CA VAL A 186 -4.48 15.59 5.88
C VAL A 186 -5.33 16.72 6.48
N ARG A 187 -6.08 16.45 7.56
CA ARG A 187 -6.84 17.46 8.30
C ARG A 187 -5.94 18.60 8.77
N ASP A 188 -4.81 18.29 9.39
CA ASP A 188 -3.92 19.29 9.98
C ASP A 188 -3.21 20.13 8.87
N LYS A 189 -3.01 19.56 7.68
CA LYS A 189 -2.41 20.27 6.53
C LYS A 189 -3.42 21.14 5.79
N SER A 190 -4.63 20.64 5.56
CA SER A 190 -5.67 21.39 4.80
C SER A 190 -6.47 22.36 5.66
N GLY A 191 -6.57 22.09 6.96
CA GLY A 191 -7.49 22.81 7.87
C GLY A 191 -8.97 22.43 7.70
N ALA A 192 -9.28 21.43 6.86
CA ALA A 192 -10.63 20.99 6.55
C ALA A 192 -11.33 20.30 7.75
N ASP A 193 -12.67 20.30 7.74
CA ASP A 193 -13.48 19.52 8.69
C ASP A 193 -13.46 18.04 8.32
N VAL A 194 -12.52 17.28 8.90
CA VAL A 194 -12.31 15.86 8.64
C VAL A 194 -12.62 15.04 9.88
N LEU A 195 -13.64 14.18 9.79
CA LEU A 195 -13.97 13.15 10.78
C LEU A 195 -13.31 11.84 10.37
N CYS A 196 -12.43 11.30 11.19
CA CYS A 196 -11.66 10.10 10.87
C CYS A 196 -12.25 8.84 11.52
N TRP A 197 -12.26 7.74 10.76
CA TRP A 197 -12.36 6.37 11.27
C TRP A 197 -11.16 6.04 12.16
N ASP A 198 -11.35 5.23 13.22
CA ASP A 198 -10.28 4.87 14.17
C ASP A 198 -9.52 3.60 13.75
N GLY A 199 -8.99 3.56 12.53
CA GLY A 199 -8.09 2.52 12.05
C GLY A 199 -6.63 2.98 12.02
N ALA A 200 -5.70 2.04 11.94
CA ALA A 200 -4.27 2.33 11.82
C ALA A 200 -3.52 1.18 11.12
N CYS A 201 -2.45 1.53 10.41
CA CYS A 201 -1.51 0.54 9.86
C CYS A 201 -0.63 -0.01 10.98
N ILE A 202 -0.61 -1.36 11.16
CA ILE A 202 0.19 -2.00 12.22
C ILE A 202 1.71 -1.81 12.06
N VAL A 203 2.17 -1.52 10.85
CA VAL A 203 3.60 -1.25 10.58
C VAL A 203 3.94 0.18 10.98
N HIS A 204 3.19 1.15 10.44
CA HIS A 204 3.49 2.56 10.64
C HIS A 204 3.20 3.03 12.08
N GLU A 205 2.21 2.46 12.76
CA GLU A 205 1.91 2.77 14.17
C GLU A 205 3.04 2.35 15.15
N GLU A 206 3.92 1.41 14.71
CA GLU A 206 5.05 0.95 15.51
C GLU A 206 6.23 1.95 15.57
N PHE A 207 6.32 2.90 14.67
CA PHE A 207 7.36 3.94 14.73
C PHE A 207 7.18 4.81 15.98
N LYS A 208 8.29 5.10 16.66
CA LYS A 208 8.28 5.88 17.91
C LYS A 208 9.24 7.06 17.81
N ALA A 209 8.75 8.24 18.15
CA ALA A 209 9.50 9.49 18.12
C ALA A 209 10.82 9.41 18.93
N LYS A 210 10.81 8.71 20.07
CA LYS A 210 12.03 8.53 20.88
C LYS A 210 13.10 7.77 20.10
N GLY A 211 12.77 6.63 19.50
CA GLY A 211 13.75 5.85 18.73
C GLY A 211 14.27 6.64 17.52
N LEU A 212 13.39 7.38 16.84
CA LEU A 212 13.75 8.24 15.73
C LEU A 212 14.70 9.38 16.18
N HIS A 213 14.44 10.00 17.33
CA HIS A 213 15.31 11.01 17.93
C HIS A 213 16.70 10.44 18.26
N ASP A 214 16.75 9.25 18.87
CA ASP A 214 18.03 8.61 19.24
C ASP A 214 18.85 8.26 17.97
N LEU A 215 18.18 7.77 16.90
CA LEU A 215 18.84 7.48 15.62
C LEU A 215 19.32 8.77 14.92
N LYS A 216 18.50 9.83 14.94
CA LYS A 216 18.91 11.15 14.39
C LYS A 216 20.11 11.72 15.12
N ALA A 217 20.21 11.52 16.43
CA ALA A 217 21.39 11.94 17.20
C ALA A 217 22.67 11.18 16.79
N ALA A 218 22.55 9.91 16.39
CA ALA A 218 23.67 9.13 15.88
C ALA A 218 24.05 9.49 14.42
N TYR A 219 23.08 9.97 13.64
CA TYR A 219 23.24 10.39 12.23
C TYR A 219 22.73 11.82 12.04
N PRO A 220 23.41 12.85 12.57
CA PRO A 220 22.89 14.22 12.62
C PRO A 220 22.62 14.84 11.24
N ASP A 221 23.35 14.41 10.21
CA ASP A 221 23.22 14.92 8.84
C ASP A 221 22.18 14.14 8.01
N ALA A 222 21.63 13.03 8.53
CA ALA A 222 20.62 12.26 7.83
C ALA A 222 19.27 12.99 7.80
N ALA A 223 18.64 13.11 6.64
CA ALA A 223 17.27 13.61 6.55
C ALA A 223 16.26 12.53 6.97
N ILE A 224 15.15 12.94 7.58
CA ILE A 224 14.08 12.06 8.04
C ILE A 224 12.95 12.08 7.04
N LEU A 225 12.66 10.93 6.44
CA LEU A 225 11.58 10.71 5.50
C LEU A 225 10.48 9.88 6.18
N VAL A 226 9.23 10.37 6.20
CA VAL A 226 8.15 9.73 6.96
C VAL A 226 6.91 9.53 6.08
N HIS A 227 6.35 8.32 6.09
CA HIS A 227 5.04 8.08 5.51
C HIS A 227 3.92 8.60 6.45
N PRO A 228 2.89 9.30 5.94
CA PRO A 228 1.87 9.97 6.77
C PRO A 228 0.93 9.03 7.53
N GLU A 229 0.97 7.71 7.30
CA GLU A 229 0.33 6.70 8.16
C GLU A 229 1.01 6.55 9.53
N SER A 230 2.11 7.25 9.77
CA SER A 230 2.85 7.24 11.03
C SER A 230 2.20 8.14 12.07
N PRO A 231 2.40 7.87 13.39
CA PRO A 231 1.91 8.74 14.46
C PRO A 231 2.35 10.20 14.29
N ALA A 232 1.50 11.15 14.67
CA ALA A 232 1.76 12.58 14.54
C ALA A 232 3.10 13.02 15.17
N SER A 233 3.52 12.38 16.29
CA SER A 233 4.79 12.64 16.93
C SER A 233 6.01 12.24 16.10
N VAL A 234 5.87 11.27 15.21
CA VAL A 234 6.90 10.83 14.25
C VAL A 234 6.88 11.77 13.03
N VAL A 235 5.69 12.07 12.51
CA VAL A 235 5.47 13.01 11.41
C VAL A 235 6.06 14.39 11.74
N ALA A 236 5.92 14.86 12.99
CA ALA A 236 6.47 16.15 13.44
C ALA A 236 8.01 16.24 13.41
N MET A 237 8.72 15.11 13.29
CA MET A 237 10.18 15.06 13.20
C MET A 237 10.70 14.99 11.76
N ALA A 238 9.82 14.85 10.78
CA ALA A 238 10.18 14.62 9.40
C ALA A 238 10.72 15.89 8.71
N ASP A 239 11.76 15.71 7.91
CA ASP A 239 12.19 16.71 6.92
C ASP A 239 11.26 16.66 5.69
N VAL A 240 10.78 15.45 5.33
CA VAL A 240 9.78 15.24 4.27
C VAL A 240 8.73 14.22 4.73
N VAL A 241 7.46 14.56 4.54
CA VAL A 241 6.31 13.67 4.71
C VAL A 241 5.65 13.44 3.35
N GLY A 242 5.42 12.20 2.97
CA GLY A 242 4.82 11.90 1.68
C GLY A 242 4.57 10.42 1.43
N SER A 243 3.96 10.12 0.29
CA SER A 243 3.79 8.76 -0.21
C SER A 243 5.14 8.10 -0.52
N THR A 244 5.13 6.80 -0.73
CA THR A 244 6.32 6.03 -1.13
C THR A 244 7.04 6.62 -2.35
N SER A 245 6.29 7.04 -3.36
CA SER A 245 6.83 7.69 -4.56
C SER A 245 7.44 9.06 -4.23
N GLN A 246 6.76 9.87 -3.39
CA GLN A 246 7.26 11.18 -2.95
C GLN A 246 8.52 11.06 -2.10
N LEU A 247 8.59 10.08 -1.19
CA LEU A 247 9.78 9.82 -0.37
C LEU A 247 10.97 9.36 -1.24
N SER A 248 10.72 8.48 -2.22
CA SER A 248 11.76 8.06 -3.18
C SER A 248 12.28 9.22 -4.01
N LYS A 249 11.40 10.11 -4.47
CA LYS A 249 11.77 11.34 -5.19
C LYS A 249 12.59 12.27 -4.30
N ALA A 250 12.15 12.52 -3.07
CA ALA A 250 12.89 13.36 -2.12
C ALA A 250 14.29 12.81 -1.86
N ALA A 251 14.45 11.49 -1.71
CA ALA A 251 15.75 10.86 -1.56
C ALA A 251 16.70 11.11 -2.75
N CYS A 252 16.15 11.27 -3.98
CA CYS A 252 16.97 11.62 -5.15
C CYS A 252 17.34 13.11 -5.19
N GLU A 253 16.40 13.98 -4.86
CA GLU A 253 16.52 15.43 -5.05
C GLU A 253 17.25 16.15 -3.92
N MET A 254 17.21 15.63 -2.68
CA MET A 254 17.90 16.22 -1.54
C MET A 254 19.41 15.95 -1.58
N ASP A 255 20.21 16.90 -1.11
CA ASP A 255 21.68 16.80 -1.08
C ASP A 255 22.21 15.84 0.01
N ASN A 256 21.37 15.43 0.95
CA ASN A 256 21.72 14.52 2.04
C ASN A 256 22.27 13.19 1.51
N GLN A 257 23.34 12.68 2.15
CA GLN A 257 23.96 11.39 1.81
C GLN A 257 23.37 10.23 2.61
N ALA A 258 22.64 10.53 3.68
CA ALA A 258 21.98 9.55 4.53
C ALA A 258 20.52 9.97 4.79
N PHE A 259 19.63 8.98 4.89
CA PHE A 259 18.22 9.16 5.16
C PHE A 259 17.75 8.17 6.21
N ILE A 260 16.99 8.64 7.19
CA ILE A 260 16.23 7.80 8.11
C ILE A 260 14.82 7.70 7.58
N VAL A 261 14.37 6.49 7.25
CA VAL A 261 13.11 6.26 6.53
C VAL A 261 12.10 5.56 7.44
N ALA A 262 11.02 6.24 7.76
CA ALA A 262 9.91 5.72 8.56
C ALA A 262 8.75 5.29 7.63
N THR A 263 8.95 4.16 6.98
CA THR A 263 7.95 3.38 6.24
C THR A 263 8.44 1.94 6.10
N ASP A 264 7.69 1.08 5.37
CA ASP A 264 8.08 -0.30 5.14
C ASP A 264 9.44 -0.39 4.42
N LYS A 265 10.30 -1.28 4.92
CA LYS A 265 11.69 -1.42 4.40
C LYS A 265 11.77 -1.90 2.95
N GLY A 266 10.72 -2.50 2.40
CA GLY A 266 10.69 -2.94 1.00
C GLY A 266 10.99 -1.81 0.01
N ILE A 267 10.69 -0.56 0.37
CA ILE A 267 10.98 0.62 -0.46
C ILE A 267 12.49 0.83 -0.72
N PHE A 268 13.37 0.28 0.14
CA PHE A 268 14.82 0.52 0.04
C PHE A 268 15.42 -0.01 -1.24
N TYR A 269 14.88 -1.11 -1.76
CA TYR A 269 15.30 -1.61 -3.07
C TYR A 269 15.19 -0.52 -4.15
N LYS A 270 14.02 0.11 -4.23
CA LYS A 270 13.78 1.17 -5.22
C LYS A 270 14.56 2.46 -4.91
N MET A 271 14.64 2.84 -3.65
CA MET A 271 15.42 4.02 -3.24
C MET A 271 16.91 3.86 -3.60
N GLN A 272 17.50 2.68 -3.38
CA GLN A 272 18.89 2.40 -3.75
C GLN A 272 19.14 2.41 -5.25
N GLN A 273 18.17 1.93 -6.05
CA GLN A 273 18.22 2.02 -7.50
C GLN A 273 18.20 3.48 -7.99
N LEU A 274 17.29 4.29 -7.45
CA LEU A 274 17.08 5.66 -7.86
C LEU A 274 18.15 6.62 -7.34
N ALA A 275 18.71 6.35 -6.17
CA ALA A 275 19.74 7.18 -5.54
C ALA A 275 20.94 6.31 -5.10
N PRO A 276 21.70 5.73 -6.08
CA PRO A 276 22.83 4.88 -5.80
C PRO A 276 23.92 5.67 -5.08
N GLY A 277 24.52 5.08 -4.04
CA GLY A 277 25.56 5.71 -3.20
C GLY A 277 25.02 6.46 -1.99
N LYS A 278 23.70 6.65 -1.87
CA LYS A 278 23.08 7.18 -0.64
C LYS A 278 22.80 6.05 0.36
N THR A 279 22.82 6.39 1.65
CA THR A 279 22.59 5.45 2.75
C THR A 279 21.14 5.59 3.25
N PHE A 280 20.41 4.48 3.32
CA PHE A 280 19.06 4.42 3.86
C PHE A 280 19.05 3.62 5.16
N LEU A 281 18.55 4.24 6.23
CA LEU A 281 18.48 3.69 7.57
C LEU A 281 17.01 3.45 7.93
N GLU A 282 16.67 2.26 8.40
CA GLU A 282 15.32 1.96 8.91
C GLU A 282 15.06 2.78 10.18
N ALA A 283 13.91 3.47 10.23
CA ALA A 283 13.47 4.09 11.47
C ALA A 283 13.11 3.01 12.51
N PRO A 284 13.50 3.18 13.78
CA PRO A 284 13.27 2.19 14.81
C PRO A 284 11.78 1.98 15.12
N THR A 285 11.36 0.73 15.29
CA THR A 285 10.02 0.32 15.73
C THR A 285 10.02 -0.07 17.21
N ALA A 286 8.83 -0.10 17.84
CA ALA A 286 8.71 -0.47 19.26
C ALA A 286 8.98 -1.97 19.51
N GLY A 287 8.95 -2.81 18.49
CA GLY A 287 9.19 -4.25 18.60
C GLY A 287 8.14 -5.01 19.43
N SER A 288 6.98 -4.41 19.69
CA SER A 288 5.90 -4.99 20.48
C SER A 288 4.74 -5.54 19.64
N GLY A 289 4.78 -5.29 18.33
CA GLY A 289 3.74 -5.69 17.39
C GLY A 289 4.01 -7.04 16.71
N ALA A 290 3.16 -7.37 15.76
CA ALA A 290 3.23 -8.60 14.96
C ALA A 290 4.34 -8.57 13.90
N THR A 291 4.99 -7.42 13.71
CA THR A 291 6.14 -7.26 12.83
C THR A 291 7.40 -7.85 13.47
N CYS A 292 8.36 -8.22 12.66
CA CYS A 292 9.68 -8.67 13.13
C CYS A 292 10.22 -7.67 14.16
N ARG A 293 10.73 -8.16 15.29
CA ARG A 293 11.15 -7.37 16.46
C ARG A 293 12.16 -6.25 16.16
N SER A 294 12.68 -6.15 14.95
CA SER A 294 13.71 -5.20 14.55
C SER A 294 13.50 -4.55 13.19
N CYS A 295 12.46 -4.88 12.42
CA CYS A 295 12.29 -4.32 11.09
C CYS A 295 10.84 -3.89 10.82
N ALA A 296 10.72 -2.74 10.16
CA ALA A 296 9.44 -2.24 9.65
C ALA A 296 9.11 -2.94 8.33
N HIS A 297 8.52 -4.14 8.40
CA HIS A 297 8.09 -4.87 7.22
C HIS A 297 6.69 -5.46 7.41
N CYS A 298 5.85 -5.28 6.40
CA CYS A 298 4.48 -5.76 6.43
C CYS A 298 4.46 -7.29 6.25
N PRO A 299 3.94 -8.05 7.24
CA PRO A 299 3.94 -9.51 7.17
C PRO A 299 3.13 -10.05 5.99
N TRP A 300 2.07 -9.35 5.58
CA TRP A 300 1.27 -9.75 4.41
C TRP A 300 1.96 -9.41 3.08
N MET A 301 2.72 -8.32 3.00
CA MET A 301 3.54 -8.03 1.81
C MET A 301 4.63 -9.10 1.64
N ALA A 302 5.20 -9.58 2.73
CA ALA A 302 6.18 -10.68 2.73
C ALA A 302 5.64 -12.01 2.17
N MET A 303 4.32 -12.22 2.21
CA MET A 303 3.69 -13.43 1.63
C MET A 303 3.76 -13.50 0.10
N ASN A 304 4.18 -12.42 -0.58
CA ASN A 304 4.38 -12.40 -2.03
C ASN A 304 5.75 -12.96 -2.44
N GLY A 305 6.13 -14.12 -1.89
CA GLY A 305 7.41 -14.76 -2.19
C GLY A 305 7.42 -15.55 -3.51
N LEU A 306 8.61 -16.00 -3.93
CA LEU A 306 8.80 -16.76 -5.19
C LEU A 306 7.98 -18.04 -5.24
N GLN A 307 7.83 -18.75 -4.11
CA GLN A 307 7.05 -19.99 -4.04
C GLN A 307 5.58 -19.77 -4.36
N ASN A 308 4.95 -18.80 -3.72
CA ASN A 308 3.56 -18.44 -3.96
C ASN A 308 3.36 -17.90 -5.38
N MET A 309 4.33 -17.12 -5.87
CA MET A 309 4.33 -16.61 -7.25
C MET A 309 4.41 -17.76 -8.28
N LEU A 310 5.29 -18.73 -8.05
CA LEU A 310 5.42 -19.88 -8.93
C LEU A 310 4.16 -20.75 -8.88
N ALA A 311 3.64 -21.02 -7.68
CA ALA A 311 2.44 -21.84 -7.50
C ALA A 311 1.23 -21.29 -8.25
N VAL A 312 0.96 -20.00 -8.17
CA VAL A 312 -0.17 -19.38 -8.90
C VAL A 312 0.03 -19.41 -10.41
N LEU A 313 1.28 -19.33 -10.88
CA LEU A 313 1.59 -19.41 -12.30
C LEU A 313 1.61 -20.84 -12.84
N GLU A 314 1.81 -21.84 -12.01
CA GLU A 314 1.74 -23.26 -12.40
C GLU A 314 0.32 -23.82 -12.34
N ASP A 315 -0.56 -23.24 -11.55
CA ASP A 315 -1.97 -23.62 -11.52
C ASP A 315 -2.67 -23.20 -12.82
N GLU A 316 -2.89 -24.16 -13.72
CA GLU A 316 -3.52 -23.92 -15.02
C GLU A 316 -4.96 -23.39 -14.91
N ASN A 317 -5.66 -23.74 -13.86
CA ASN A 317 -7.02 -23.27 -13.60
C ASN A 317 -7.05 -21.95 -12.84
N GLY A 318 -6.01 -21.67 -12.04
CA GLY A 318 -5.81 -20.41 -11.31
C GLY A 318 -6.91 -20.05 -10.30
N MET A 319 -7.86 -20.95 -10.07
CA MET A 319 -9.11 -20.64 -9.36
C MET A 319 -8.93 -20.31 -7.88
N GLY A 320 -7.83 -20.80 -7.26
CA GLY A 320 -7.58 -20.59 -5.83
C GLY A 320 -7.02 -19.21 -5.47
N GLN A 321 -6.42 -18.51 -6.45
CA GLN A 321 -5.74 -17.23 -6.24
C GLN A 321 -6.22 -16.13 -7.21
N GLU A 322 -7.30 -16.36 -7.94
CA GLU A 322 -7.93 -15.39 -8.82
C GLU A 322 -8.85 -14.47 -8.03
N ILE A 323 -8.78 -13.17 -8.32
CA ILE A 323 -9.65 -12.16 -7.73
C ILE A 323 -10.98 -12.12 -8.49
N PHE A 324 -12.05 -12.27 -7.74
CA PHE A 324 -13.42 -12.05 -8.20
C PHE A 324 -14.05 -10.92 -7.38
N VAL A 325 -14.74 -10.02 -8.06
CA VAL A 325 -15.55 -8.96 -7.45
C VAL A 325 -16.94 -9.06 -8.06
N ASP A 326 -17.97 -9.00 -7.21
CA ASP A 326 -19.37 -8.98 -7.66
C ASP A 326 -19.59 -7.80 -8.64
N GLU A 327 -20.36 -8.02 -9.70
CA GLU A 327 -20.53 -7.04 -10.78
C GLU A 327 -21.17 -5.74 -10.27
N ASP A 328 -22.24 -5.82 -9.46
CA ASP A 328 -22.92 -4.63 -8.91
C ASP A 328 -21.99 -3.86 -7.97
N LEU A 329 -21.18 -4.59 -7.22
CA LEU A 329 -20.17 -4.01 -6.31
C LEU A 329 -19.05 -3.32 -7.11
N ALA A 330 -18.59 -3.97 -8.17
CA ALA A 330 -17.53 -3.44 -9.04
C ALA A 330 -18.00 -2.15 -9.75
N GLU A 331 -19.23 -2.11 -10.26
CA GLU A 331 -19.79 -0.90 -10.88
C GLU A 331 -19.84 0.28 -9.91
N LYS A 332 -20.29 0.04 -8.67
CA LYS A 332 -20.32 1.09 -7.64
C LYS A 332 -18.92 1.58 -7.25
N ALA A 333 -17.97 0.66 -7.03
CA ALA A 333 -16.60 1.00 -6.67
C ALA A 333 -15.82 1.66 -7.82
N MET A 334 -16.18 1.39 -9.07
CA MET A 334 -15.57 1.99 -10.26
C MET A 334 -15.69 3.51 -10.26
N VAL A 335 -16.80 4.07 -9.77
CA VAL A 335 -17.03 5.51 -9.78
C VAL A 335 -15.98 6.27 -8.96
N PRO A 336 -15.81 6.01 -7.65
CA PRO A 336 -14.80 6.71 -6.86
C PRO A 336 -13.37 6.37 -7.26
N LEU A 337 -13.11 5.17 -7.82
CA LEU A 337 -11.79 4.80 -8.35
C LEU A 337 -11.44 5.60 -9.61
N ASN A 338 -12.36 5.78 -10.55
CA ASN A 338 -12.12 6.62 -11.72
C ASN A 338 -11.91 8.09 -11.31
N ARG A 339 -12.69 8.61 -10.35
CA ARG A 339 -12.48 9.96 -9.79
C ARG A 339 -11.05 10.12 -9.24
N MET A 340 -10.54 9.11 -8.54
CA MET A 340 -9.16 9.09 -8.04
C MET A 340 -8.14 9.19 -9.18
N LEU A 341 -8.31 8.38 -10.23
CA LEU A 341 -7.39 8.37 -11.38
C LEU A 341 -7.42 9.69 -12.14
N ASP A 342 -8.62 10.22 -12.42
CA ASP A 342 -8.83 11.48 -13.14
C ASP A 342 -8.26 12.66 -12.34
N PHE A 343 -8.52 12.72 -11.04
CA PHE A 343 -7.98 13.75 -10.17
C PHE A 343 -6.44 13.68 -10.12
N GLY A 344 -5.88 12.49 -9.92
CA GLY A 344 -4.44 12.29 -9.92
C GLY A 344 -3.78 12.66 -11.27
N GLN A 345 -4.49 12.50 -12.39
CA GLN A 345 -4.01 12.95 -13.69
C GLN A 345 -4.07 14.47 -13.83
N SER A 346 -5.13 15.11 -13.34
CA SER A 346 -5.28 16.56 -13.39
C SER A 346 -4.18 17.33 -12.63
N LEU A 347 -3.62 16.73 -11.57
CA LEU A 347 -2.50 17.31 -10.82
C LEU A 347 -1.15 17.27 -11.57
N LYS A 348 -1.04 16.46 -12.63
CA LYS A 348 0.18 16.34 -13.45
C LYS A 348 0.14 17.24 -14.70
N ALA A 349 -1.03 17.77 -15.05
CA ALA A 349 -1.26 18.65 -16.21
C ALA A 349 -1.01 20.12 -15.86
#